data_60e657c457159e85fa0a2f8b695210b2
#
_entry.id   60e657c457159e85fa0a2f8b695210b2
#
_cell.length_a   1.000
_cell.length_b   1.000
_cell.length_c   1.000
_cell.angle_alpha   90.00
_cell.angle_beta   90.00
_cell.angle_gamma   90.00
#
_symmetry.space_group_name_H-M   'P 1'
#
loop_
_entity.id
_entity.type
_entity.pdbx_description
1 polymer ?
#
loop_
_entity_poly.entity_id
_entity_poly.type
_entity_poly.pdbx_seq_one_letter_code
_entity_poly.pdbx_strand_id
1 'polypeptide(L)'
;MLHLNIYTYMTTFYKLALSLILFAFTTLSIAQSTIYVSPSGSNGNDGSQAAPFQTIQFALSQMTTATTIEIMAGTYTEYLYLNGKVGTATEPNVIKPFGNDAVIIDGGGISAGSGAALLVISNSAFLTIENITFKNIISNYVAGVNINVNCQNITLNNCTIKGVHFSNNPTENVTSFKKAYPLVVLGGSATNANRNIAILNSEIADCRTGYSEGLTISGNVDSFLIEGNSVHNITNIGIVASGHYGICSDPTLDMARHGIIRNNEVYNCKSPIATAGGIYIDGSTLMIVQNNICRDGQVGFSIGCENKGKETSFVQLINNVAYGNSRAGIVVGGFSYPTTTGKVTKCVVSGNTLYDNDKDNTWTGELNMTYCENVTVKNNIFYATNPYNVMSFYKKDNGTGNVLDYNLYYSTGGNETSIYGYNDADIKTLEAFKTTSNFEEHSSFANPYFKNEMTYDFHLVDSSNAANAGDPSYAAVGEVDMDGNTRVLRTTIDCGAYESPYSLGIKQSALNTLAVYPNPTSGILYLPAGAYSSYTITNALGQVMEQNTLSGTTIDLSNLKSDVYILTVQSEHKTYTSRIIKR
;
A
#
# COMPACT_ATOMS: atom_id res chain seq x y z
N MET A 1 -10.80 -7.13 42.57
CA MET A 1 -9.80 -8.14 42.96
C MET A 1 -9.80 -9.37 42.00
N LEU A 2 -10.16 -9.22 40.74
CA LEU A 2 -10.22 -10.32 39.76
C LEU A 2 -9.35 -10.08 38.50
N HIS A 3 -8.64 -8.96 38.40
CA HIS A 3 -7.78 -8.64 37.24
C HIS A 3 -6.28 -8.93 37.43
N LEU A 4 -5.86 -9.40 38.63
CA LEU A 4 -4.44 -9.65 38.93
C LEU A 4 -3.99 -11.11 38.72
N ASN A 5 -4.91 -12.04 38.46
CA ASN A 5 -4.57 -13.47 38.36
C ASN A 5 -4.32 -13.99 36.93
N ILE A 6 -4.66 -13.23 35.89
CA ILE A 6 -4.47 -13.69 34.50
C ILE A 6 -3.03 -13.43 34.00
N TYR A 7 -2.39 -12.39 34.46
CA TYR A 7 -1.00 -12.10 34.08
C TYR A 7 0.03 -13.06 34.70
N THR A 8 -0.24 -13.60 35.86
CA THR A 8 0.69 -14.53 36.54
C THR A 8 0.65 -15.94 35.95
N TYR A 9 -0.46 -16.39 35.40
CA TYR A 9 -0.59 -17.69 34.73
C TYR A 9 0.05 -17.71 33.33
N MET A 10 0.01 -16.62 32.61
CA MET A 10 0.65 -16.52 31.28
C MET A 10 2.19 -16.49 31.36
N THR A 11 2.77 -15.86 32.39
CA THR A 11 4.23 -15.81 32.53
C THR A 11 4.84 -17.11 33.02
N THR A 12 4.08 -17.95 33.72
CA THR A 12 4.54 -19.26 34.18
C THR A 12 4.48 -20.32 33.07
N PHE A 13 3.49 -20.24 32.18
CA PHE A 13 3.40 -21.13 31.01
C PHE A 13 4.51 -20.85 29.97
N TYR A 14 4.92 -19.59 29.79
CA TYR A 14 6.05 -19.25 28.91
C TYR A 14 7.41 -19.69 29.44
N LYS A 15 7.58 -19.82 30.75
CA LYS A 15 8.84 -20.28 31.36
C LYS A 15 9.01 -21.80 31.39
N LEU A 16 7.94 -22.55 31.35
CA LEU A 16 7.98 -24.04 31.28
C LEU A 16 8.11 -24.58 29.85
N ALA A 17 7.72 -23.84 28.84
CA ALA A 17 7.87 -24.25 27.43
C ALA A 17 9.29 -24.04 26.88
N LEU A 18 10.17 -23.32 27.60
CA LEU A 18 11.53 -23.00 27.13
C LEU A 18 12.61 -23.95 27.67
N SER A 19 12.27 -24.94 28.49
CA SER A 19 13.28 -25.80 29.14
C SER A 19 13.28 -27.27 28.74
N LEU A 20 12.43 -27.68 27.81
CA LEU A 20 12.49 -29.08 27.27
C LEU A 20 12.19 -29.00 25.77
N ILE A 21 13.20 -28.93 24.96
CA ILE A 21 13.40 -29.60 23.66
C ILE A 21 14.78 -29.11 23.15
N LEU A 22 15.84 -29.60 23.81
CA LEU A 22 17.12 -29.81 23.13
C LEU A 22 17.08 -31.19 22.47
N PHE A 23 16.12 -31.39 21.57
CA PHE A 23 16.22 -32.42 20.57
C PHE A 23 17.10 -31.89 19.45
N ALA A 24 18.20 -32.54 19.20
CA ALA A 24 18.97 -32.40 17.99
C ALA A 24 18.03 -32.70 16.81
N PHE A 25 17.29 -31.71 16.33
CA PHE A 25 16.85 -31.70 14.95
C PHE A 25 18.13 -31.55 14.14
N THR A 26 18.65 -32.65 13.64
CA THR A 26 19.36 -32.61 12.37
C THR A 26 18.34 -32.06 11.40
N THR A 27 18.34 -30.72 11.20
CA THR A 27 17.75 -30.13 10.03
C THR A 27 18.47 -30.78 8.86
N LEU A 28 17.85 -31.76 8.23
CA LEU A 28 18.16 -32.07 6.86
C LEU A 28 17.88 -30.76 6.12
N SER A 29 18.92 -29.95 5.93
CA SER A 29 18.89 -28.86 4.99
C SER A 29 18.69 -29.54 3.63
N ILE A 30 17.45 -29.57 3.15
CA ILE A 30 17.20 -29.93 1.75
C ILE A 30 17.90 -28.83 0.97
N ALA A 31 18.98 -29.19 0.29
CA ALA A 31 19.68 -28.23 -0.54
C ALA A 31 18.67 -27.66 -1.54
N GLN A 32 18.47 -26.34 -1.55
CA GLN A 32 17.61 -25.67 -2.50
C GLN A 32 18.05 -26.06 -3.92
N SER A 33 17.17 -26.73 -4.67
CA SER A 33 17.48 -27.14 -6.03
C SER A 33 17.35 -25.93 -6.96
N THR A 34 18.37 -25.67 -7.79
CA THR A 34 18.31 -24.62 -8.81
C THR A 34 18.16 -25.23 -10.18
N ILE A 35 17.17 -24.78 -10.93
CA ILE A 35 16.88 -25.14 -12.31
C ILE A 35 17.14 -23.94 -13.20
N TYR A 36 17.90 -24.14 -14.27
CA TYR A 36 18.23 -23.07 -15.22
C TYR A 36 17.44 -23.20 -16.51
N VAL A 37 17.03 -22.04 -17.05
CA VAL A 37 16.30 -21.94 -18.32
C VAL A 37 17.01 -20.97 -19.23
N SER A 38 17.15 -21.32 -20.52
CA SER A 38 17.76 -20.48 -21.55
C SER A 38 17.04 -20.68 -22.88
N PRO A 39 16.81 -19.62 -23.69
CA PRO A 39 16.25 -19.79 -25.04
C PRO A 39 17.10 -20.70 -25.96
N SER A 40 18.40 -20.79 -25.67
CA SER A 40 19.36 -21.69 -26.39
C SER A 40 19.48 -23.08 -25.76
N GLY A 41 18.71 -23.36 -24.70
CA GLY A 41 18.71 -24.65 -24.01
C GLY A 41 17.93 -25.75 -24.74
N SER A 42 17.71 -26.87 -24.05
CA SER A 42 16.90 -27.97 -24.56
C SER A 42 16.11 -28.60 -23.40
N ASN A 43 14.85 -28.92 -23.62
CA ASN A 43 14.05 -29.64 -22.59
C ASN A 43 14.48 -31.10 -22.40
N GLY A 44 15.42 -31.60 -23.20
CA GLY A 44 16.11 -32.87 -23.01
C GLY A 44 17.35 -32.80 -22.12
N ASN A 45 17.77 -31.62 -21.69
CA ASN A 45 18.88 -31.39 -20.77
C ASN A 45 18.49 -31.72 -19.32
N ASP A 46 19.43 -31.60 -18.39
CA ASP A 46 19.23 -31.86 -16.95
C ASP A 46 18.80 -30.64 -16.13
N GLY A 47 18.73 -29.45 -16.75
CA GLY A 47 18.35 -28.19 -16.10
C GLY A 47 19.48 -27.56 -15.28
N SER A 48 20.71 -28.04 -15.36
CA SER A 48 21.88 -27.37 -14.77
C SER A 48 22.24 -26.08 -15.54
N GLN A 49 23.07 -25.25 -14.94
CA GLN A 49 23.53 -24.01 -15.60
C GLN A 49 24.28 -24.29 -16.91
N ALA A 50 25.02 -25.40 -16.97
CA ALA A 50 25.75 -25.80 -18.17
C ALA A 50 24.87 -26.46 -19.25
N ALA A 51 23.71 -27.01 -18.83
CA ALA A 51 22.76 -27.70 -19.70
C ALA A 51 21.31 -27.28 -19.32
N PRO A 52 20.94 -25.99 -19.57
CA PRO A 52 19.65 -25.44 -19.15
C PRO A 52 18.46 -26.01 -19.96
N PHE A 53 17.28 -25.98 -19.40
CA PHE A 53 16.05 -26.23 -20.14
C PHE A 53 15.77 -25.10 -21.15
N GLN A 54 14.99 -25.39 -22.18
CA GLN A 54 14.66 -24.41 -23.22
C GLN A 54 13.48 -23.54 -22.82
N THR A 55 12.45 -24.13 -22.18
CA THR A 55 11.21 -23.42 -21.89
C THR A 55 10.97 -23.29 -20.39
N ILE A 56 10.41 -22.15 -20.01
CA ILE A 56 10.05 -21.89 -18.61
C ILE A 56 8.97 -22.88 -18.18
N GLN A 57 7.94 -23.15 -19.03
CA GLN A 57 6.88 -24.08 -18.69
C GLN A 57 7.40 -25.48 -18.40
N PHE A 58 8.42 -25.95 -19.11
CA PHE A 58 9.03 -27.25 -18.80
C PHE A 58 9.73 -27.22 -17.44
N ALA A 59 10.50 -26.17 -17.15
CA ALA A 59 11.14 -26.00 -15.84
C ALA A 59 10.13 -25.96 -14.69
N LEU A 60 8.99 -25.25 -14.86
CA LEU A 60 7.89 -25.23 -13.90
C LEU A 60 7.32 -26.63 -13.65
N SER A 61 7.28 -27.50 -14.67
CA SER A 61 6.81 -28.88 -14.49
C SER A 61 7.76 -29.70 -13.59
N GLN A 62 9.06 -29.39 -13.62
CA GLN A 62 10.09 -30.07 -12.80
C GLN A 62 10.19 -29.51 -11.38
N MET A 63 9.53 -28.40 -11.08
CA MET A 63 9.58 -27.74 -9.77
C MET A 63 9.02 -28.65 -8.66
N THR A 64 9.79 -28.78 -7.60
CA THR A 64 9.42 -29.41 -6.32
C THR A 64 9.45 -28.38 -5.19
N THR A 65 9.38 -28.78 -3.93
CA THR A 65 9.60 -27.88 -2.79
C THR A 65 11.04 -27.37 -2.77
N ALA A 66 11.26 -26.13 -2.33
CA ALA A 66 12.58 -25.49 -2.27
C ALA A 66 13.30 -25.37 -3.64
N THR A 67 12.54 -25.15 -4.71
CA THR A 67 13.12 -24.98 -6.05
C THR A 67 13.26 -23.50 -6.40
N THR A 68 14.45 -23.11 -6.84
CA THR A 68 14.68 -21.85 -7.53
C THR A 68 14.79 -22.09 -9.04
N ILE A 69 13.99 -21.39 -9.84
CA ILE A 69 14.15 -21.35 -11.29
C ILE A 69 14.86 -20.06 -11.65
N GLU A 70 16.04 -20.15 -12.20
CA GLU A 70 16.84 -19.04 -12.73
C GLU A 70 16.75 -18.99 -14.25
N ILE A 71 16.21 -17.88 -14.77
CA ILE A 71 15.89 -17.72 -16.18
C ILE A 71 16.92 -16.79 -16.82
N MET A 72 17.65 -17.27 -17.81
CA MET A 72 18.62 -16.49 -18.56
C MET A 72 17.93 -15.50 -19.49
N ALA A 73 18.66 -14.44 -19.89
CA ALA A 73 18.15 -13.36 -20.73
C ALA A 73 17.46 -13.89 -21.99
N GLY A 74 16.29 -13.34 -22.27
CA GLY A 74 15.57 -13.68 -23.49
C GLY A 74 14.10 -13.30 -23.50
N THR A 75 13.50 -13.47 -24.67
CA THR A 75 12.05 -13.40 -24.86
C THR A 75 11.50 -14.81 -24.99
N TYR A 76 10.59 -15.17 -24.10
CA TYR A 76 9.93 -16.45 -24.05
C TYR A 76 8.49 -16.29 -24.51
N THR A 77 8.13 -16.96 -25.61
CA THR A 77 6.79 -16.90 -26.20
C THR A 77 6.01 -18.13 -25.80
N GLU A 78 5.51 -18.13 -24.57
CA GLU A 78 4.81 -19.27 -23.99
C GLU A 78 3.78 -18.81 -22.94
N TYR A 79 2.77 -19.64 -22.68
CA TYR A 79 1.85 -19.49 -21.56
C TYR A 79 2.34 -20.32 -20.38
N LEU A 80 2.37 -19.73 -19.20
CA LEU A 80 2.88 -20.36 -17.99
C LEU A 80 1.71 -20.77 -17.08
N TYR A 81 1.75 -22.02 -16.65
CA TYR A 81 0.76 -22.59 -15.77
C TYR A 81 1.41 -23.25 -14.57
N LEU A 82 1.20 -22.65 -13.41
CA LEU A 82 1.65 -23.13 -12.10
C LEU A 82 0.46 -23.68 -11.33
N ASN A 83 0.42 -24.98 -11.12
CA ASN A 83 -0.65 -25.61 -10.35
C ASN A 83 -0.09 -26.60 -9.34
N GLY A 84 -0.51 -26.47 -8.08
CA GLY A 84 -0.11 -27.37 -7.01
C GLY A 84 1.37 -27.29 -6.62
N LYS A 85 2.02 -26.14 -6.86
CA LYS A 85 3.43 -25.92 -6.51
C LYS A 85 3.51 -25.33 -5.10
N VAL A 86 4.04 -26.09 -4.18
CA VAL A 86 4.05 -25.75 -2.75
C VAL A 86 5.46 -25.74 -2.21
N GLY A 87 5.92 -24.55 -1.80
CA GLY A 87 7.11 -24.38 -0.97
C GLY A 87 6.77 -24.40 0.53
N THR A 88 7.67 -23.94 1.37
CA THR A 88 7.44 -23.71 2.80
C THR A 88 7.84 -22.29 3.19
N ALA A 89 7.51 -21.85 4.40
CA ALA A 89 7.89 -20.53 4.88
C ALA A 89 9.42 -20.35 4.99
N THR A 90 10.16 -21.41 5.26
CA THR A 90 11.62 -21.42 5.34
C THR A 90 12.31 -21.73 4.02
N GLU A 91 11.60 -22.38 3.11
CA GLU A 91 12.10 -22.86 1.82
C GLU A 91 11.04 -22.59 0.73
N PRO A 92 10.82 -21.33 0.36
CA PRO A 92 9.85 -20.98 -0.69
C PRO A 92 10.37 -21.42 -2.07
N ASN A 93 9.44 -21.60 -3.00
CA ASN A 93 9.78 -21.66 -4.41
C ASN A 93 10.03 -20.25 -4.96
N VAL A 94 11.04 -20.11 -5.82
CA VAL A 94 11.42 -18.81 -6.39
C VAL A 94 11.55 -18.92 -7.91
N ILE A 95 11.00 -17.95 -8.64
CA ILE A 95 11.15 -17.83 -10.09
C ILE A 95 11.72 -16.44 -10.37
N LYS A 96 12.89 -16.36 -10.94
CA LYS A 96 13.61 -15.10 -11.13
C LYS A 96 14.57 -15.16 -12.33
N PRO A 97 15.05 -14.01 -12.82
CA PRO A 97 16.16 -13.96 -13.75
C PRO A 97 17.45 -14.54 -13.16
N PHE A 98 18.29 -15.07 -14.02
CA PHE A 98 19.67 -15.36 -13.67
C PHE A 98 20.44 -14.03 -13.53
N GLY A 99 20.99 -13.76 -12.36
CA GLY A 99 21.63 -12.48 -12.08
C GLY A 99 20.69 -11.28 -12.32
N ASN A 100 21.10 -10.40 -13.24
CA ASN A 100 20.32 -9.22 -13.66
C ASN A 100 19.80 -9.35 -15.11
N ASP A 101 19.61 -10.55 -15.58
CA ASP A 101 19.17 -10.83 -16.95
C ASP A 101 17.77 -10.28 -17.23
N ALA A 102 17.58 -9.74 -18.43
CA ALA A 102 16.25 -9.29 -18.85
C ALA A 102 15.41 -10.48 -19.33
N VAL A 103 14.38 -10.83 -18.56
CA VAL A 103 13.45 -11.92 -18.86
C VAL A 103 12.08 -11.36 -19.27
N ILE A 104 11.63 -11.72 -20.46
CA ILE A 104 10.38 -11.25 -21.04
C ILE A 104 9.51 -12.44 -21.41
N ILE A 105 8.30 -12.52 -20.85
CA ILE A 105 7.22 -13.42 -21.27
C ILE A 105 6.33 -12.63 -22.24
N ASP A 106 6.37 -12.97 -23.52
CA ASP A 106 5.70 -12.21 -24.58
C ASP A 106 4.61 -13.04 -25.27
N GLY A 107 3.37 -12.62 -25.11
CA GLY A 107 2.21 -13.23 -25.75
C GLY A 107 1.97 -12.77 -27.21
N GLY A 108 2.75 -11.81 -27.73
CA GLY A 108 2.52 -11.18 -29.03
C GLY A 108 2.65 -12.11 -30.23
N GLY A 109 3.27 -13.26 -30.08
CA GLY A 109 3.40 -14.28 -31.13
C GLY A 109 2.42 -15.45 -31.00
N ILE A 110 1.56 -15.45 -29.96
CA ILE A 110 0.67 -16.57 -29.66
C ILE A 110 -0.78 -16.15 -29.87
N SER A 111 -1.56 -16.99 -30.55
CA SER A 111 -3.01 -16.75 -30.66
C SER A 111 -3.67 -16.98 -29.29
N ALA A 112 -4.04 -15.88 -28.63
CA ALA A 112 -4.74 -15.96 -27.35
C ALA A 112 -6.21 -16.32 -27.55
N GLY A 113 -6.63 -17.45 -27.00
CA GLY A 113 -8.05 -17.76 -26.82
C GLY A 113 -8.65 -16.95 -25.67
N SER A 114 -9.98 -16.86 -25.61
CA SER A 114 -10.68 -16.32 -24.45
C SER A 114 -10.31 -17.11 -23.19
N GLY A 115 -9.95 -16.40 -22.11
CA GLY A 115 -9.51 -17.00 -20.84
C GLY A 115 -8.01 -17.33 -20.77
N ALA A 116 -7.24 -17.05 -21.83
CA ALA A 116 -5.77 -17.22 -21.78
C ALA A 116 -5.11 -16.22 -20.82
N ALA A 117 -4.01 -16.63 -20.20
CA ALA A 117 -3.17 -15.75 -19.41
C ALA A 117 -1.69 -16.07 -19.66
N LEU A 118 -0.82 -15.05 -19.58
CA LEU A 118 0.62 -15.27 -19.69
C LEU A 118 1.14 -16.09 -18.51
N LEU A 119 0.56 -15.87 -17.32
CA LEU A 119 0.84 -16.69 -16.14
C LEU A 119 -0.45 -16.97 -15.37
N VAL A 120 -0.71 -18.25 -15.09
CA VAL A 120 -1.74 -18.70 -14.15
C VAL A 120 -1.09 -19.37 -12.95
N ILE A 121 -1.50 -18.98 -11.74
CA ILE A 121 -1.09 -19.61 -10.49
C ILE A 121 -2.35 -20.13 -9.80
N SER A 122 -2.39 -21.43 -9.49
CA SER A 122 -3.52 -22.08 -8.81
C SER A 122 -3.02 -23.09 -7.78
N ASN A 123 -3.76 -23.31 -6.70
CA ASN A 123 -3.47 -24.33 -5.70
C ASN A 123 -2.00 -24.33 -5.22
N SER A 124 -1.39 -23.18 -5.12
CA SER A 124 0.05 -23.02 -4.89
C SER A 124 0.30 -22.21 -3.63
N ALA A 125 1.44 -22.46 -2.98
CA ALA A 125 1.78 -21.76 -1.76
C ALA A 125 3.29 -21.53 -1.61
N PHE A 126 3.67 -20.44 -0.91
CA PHE A 126 5.06 -20.05 -0.65
C PHE A 126 5.86 -19.96 -1.95
N LEU A 127 5.40 -19.08 -2.82
CA LEU A 127 5.98 -18.85 -4.14
C LEU A 127 6.31 -17.36 -4.32
N THR A 128 7.53 -17.08 -4.75
CA THR A 128 7.97 -15.74 -5.14
C THR A 128 8.30 -15.70 -6.62
N ILE A 129 7.79 -14.71 -7.32
CA ILE A 129 8.11 -14.40 -8.71
C ILE A 129 8.63 -12.97 -8.75
N GLU A 130 9.81 -12.75 -9.29
CA GLU A 130 10.44 -11.44 -9.25
C GLU A 130 11.20 -11.08 -10.52
N ASN A 131 11.23 -9.78 -10.82
CA ASN A 131 12.04 -9.18 -11.90
C ASN A 131 11.68 -9.69 -13.31
N ILE A 132 10.42 -10.06 -13.58
CA ILE A 132 9.96 -10.60 -14.87
C ILE A 132 8.99 -9.61 -15.54
N THR A 133 9.16 -9.43 -16.86
CA THR A 133 8.23 -8.68 -17.69
C THR A 133 7.23 -9.61 -18.38
N PHE A 134 5.94 -9.36 -18.18
CA PHE A 134 4.81 -10.01 -18.86
C PHE A 134 4.17 -8.99 -19.81
N LYS A 135 4.12 -9.29 -21.10
CA LYS A 135 3.58 -8.31 -22.06
C LYS A 135 2.86 -8.90 -23.26
N ASN A 136 2.07 -8.04 -23.93
CA ASN A 136 1.49 -8.28 -25.25
C ASN A 136 0.53 -9.48 -25.32
N ILE A 137 -0.50 -9.53 -24.50
CA ILE A 137 -1.58 -10.49 -24.69
C ILE A 137 -2.86 -9.74 -25.10
N ILE A 138 -3.44 -10.14 -26.24
CA ILE A 138 -4.58 -9.44 -26.84
C ILE A 138 -5.67 -10.44 -27.21
N SER A 139 -6.73 -10.42 -26.47
CA SER A 139 -8.01 -11.08 -26.77
C SER A 139 -9.03 -10.72 -25.69
N ASN A 140 -10.30 -11.04 -25.90
CA ASN A 140 -11.30 -10.84 -24.87
C ASN A 140 -11.15 -11.87 -23.73
N TYR A 141 -11.31 -11.44 -22.48
CA TYR A 141 -11.13 -12.24 -21.25
C TYR A 141 -9.70 -12.79 -21.02
N VAL A 142 -8.68 -12.11 -21.51
CA VAL A 142 -7.29 -12.50 -21.26
C VAL A 142 -6.75 -11.89 -19.96
N ALA A 143 -5.67 -12.48 -19.45
CA ALA A 143 -4.92 -11.90 -18.33
C ALA A 143 -3.42 -11.86 -18.60
N GLY A 144 -2.73 -10.86 -18.04
CA GLY A 144 -1.27 -10.88 -17.91
C GLY A 144 -0.87 -11.91 -16.85
N VAL A 145 -1.26 -11.67 -15.60
CA VAL A 145 -1.07 -12.60 -14.49
C VAL A 145 -2.40 -12.88 -13.81
N ASN A 146 -2.73 -14.15 -13.61
CA ASN A 146 -3.93 -14.61 -12.93
C ASN A 146 -3.57 -15.50 -11.73
N ILE A 147 -3.72 -14.95 -10.52
CA ILE A 147 -3.64 -15.73 -9.28
C ILE A 147 -5.05 -16.22 -8.97
N ASN A 148 -5.27 -17.49 -9.19
CA ASN A 148 -6.59 -18.10 -9.09
C ASN A 148 -6.78 -18.76 -7.71
N VAL A 149 -7.61 -19.79 -7.62
CA VAL A 149 -8.07 -20.41 -6.38
C VAL A 149 -6.97 -21.06 -5.54
N ASN A 150 -7.16 -21.07 -4.22
CA ASN A 150 -6.36 -21.82 -3.23
C ASN A 150 -4.88 -21.41 -3.21
N CYS A 151 -4.57 -20.14 -3.39
CA CYS A 151 -3.22 -19.62 -3.36
C CYS A 151 -2.90 -18.98 -1.99
N GLN A 152 -1.73 -19.28 -1.43
CA GLN A 152 -1.31 -18.75 -0.14
C GLN A 152 0.17 -18.34 -0.16
N ASN A 153 0.50 -17.19 0.45
CA ASN A 153 1.88 -16.71 0.51
C ASN A 153 2.51 -16.61 -0.89
N ILE A 154 1.82 -15.93 -1.80
CA ILE A 154 2.30 -15.67 -3.17
C ILE A 154 2.81 -14.24 -3.23
N THR A 155 4.03 -14.06 -3.70
CA THR A 155 4.63 -12.73 -3.88
C THR A 155 5.00 -12.52 -5.34
N LEU A 156 4.51 -11.43 -5.92
CA LEU A 156 5.04 -10.83 -7.13
C LEU A 156 5.83 -9.58 -6.73
N ASN A 157 7.10 -9.51 -7.09
CA ASN A 157 7.97 -8.40 -6.72
C ASN A 157 8.76 -7.88 -7.92
N ASN A 158 8.75 -6.57 -8.13
CA ASN A 158 9.47 -5.90 -9.21
C ASN A 158 9.19 -6.51 -10.60
N CYS A 159 7.91 -6.83 -10.86
CA CYS A 159 7.45 -7.33 -12.15
C CYS A 159 6.86 -6.19 -12.99
N THR A 160 6.98 -6.29 -14.32
CA THR A 160 6.31 -5.38 -15.25
C THR A 160 5.21 -6.14 -15.99
N ILE A 161 3.98 -5.61 -15.99
CA ILE A 161 2.84 -6.18 -16.71
C ILE A 161 2.27 -5.11 -17.63
N LYS A 162 2.33 -5.33 -18.97
CA LYS A 162 1.90 -4.31 -19.92
C LYS A 162 1.39 -4.84 -21.24
N GLY A 163 0.65 -3.99 -21.98
CA GLY A 163 0.12 -4.39 -23.29
C GLY A 163 -0.93 -5.51 -23.20
N VAL A 164 -1.73 -5.52 -22.13
CA VAL A 164 -2.84 -6.46 -21.94
C VAL A 164 -4.12 -5.78 -22.44
N HIS A 165 -4.67 -6.28 -23.55
CA HIS A 165 -5.76 -5.62 -24.23
C HIS A 165 -6.90 -6.58 -24.56
N PHE A 166 -8.15 -6.13 -24.37
CA PHE A 166 -9.33 -6.92 -24.76
C PHE A 166 -9.49 -7.01 -26.30
N SER A 167 -8.80 -6.14 -27.05
CA SER A 167 -8.86 -6.09 -28.51
C SER A 167 -7.64 -5.39 -29.09
N ASN A 168 -7.23 -5.78 -30.29
CA ASN A 168 -6.20 -5.11 -31.08
C ASN A 168 -6.73 -3.87 -31.84
N ASN A 169 -8.04 -3.68 -31.92
CA ASN A 169 -8.65 -2.48 -32.51
C ASN A 169 -8.70 -1.36 -31.45
N PRO A 170 -7.90 -0.29 -31.55
CA PRO A 170 -7.85 0.78 -30.56
C PRO A 170 -9.16 1.58 -30.44
N THR A 171 -10.01 1.55 -31.44
CA THR A 171 -11.30 2.24 -31.50
C THR A 171 -12.50 1.34 -31.20
N GLU A 172 -12.26 0.07 -30.85
CA GLU A 172 -13.37 -0.83 -30.52
C GLU A 172 -14.11 -0.34 -29.27
N ASN A 173 -15.44 -0.24 -29.38
CA ASN A 173 -16.28 0.18 -28.27
C ASN A 173 -16.22 -0.79 -27.10
N VAL A 174 -16.14 -0.26 -25.90
CA VAL A 174 -16.18 -1.04 -24.67
C VAL A 174 -17.63 -1.40 -24.35
N THR A 175 -17.89 -2.68 -24.16
CA THR A 175 -19.16 -3.22 -23.66
C THR A 175 -18.92 -4.08 -22.43
N SER A 176 -19.96 -4.43 -21.68
CA SER A 176 -19.84 -5.27 -20.46
C SER A 176 -19.22 -6.65 -20.69
N PHE A 177 -19.15 -7.10 -21.94
CA PHE A 177 -18.52 -8.36 -22.33
C PHE A 177 -17.05 -8.21 -22.76
N LYS A 178 -16.51 -7.00 -22.77
CA LYS A 178 -15.12 -6.72 -23.17
C LYS A 178 -14.25 -6.53 -21.94
N LYS A 179 -13.39 -7.51 -21.67
CA LYS A 179 -12.55 -7.56 -20.46
C LYS A 179 -11.14 -8.02 -20.80
N ALA A 180 -10.16 -7.42 -20.16
CA ALA A 180 -8.78 -7.91 -20.11
C ALA A 180 -8.18 -7.52 -18.75
N TYR A 181 -7.52 -8.44 -18.09
CA TYR A 181 -7.03 -8.29 -16.73
C TYR A 181 -5.50 -8.26 -16.73
N PRO A 182 -4.85 -7.10 -16.60
CA PRO A 182 -3.40 -7.07 -16.46
C PRO A 182 -2.91 -7.94 -15.29
N LEU A 183 -3.44 -7.72 -14.11
CA LEU A 183 -3.22 -8.58 -12.95
C LEU A 183 -4.54 -8.81 -12.20
N VAL A 184 -4.86 -10.08 -11.96
CA VAL A 184 -6.07 -10.44 -11.24
C VAL A 184 -5.83 -11.52 -10.20
N VAL A 185 -6.44 -11.34 -9.02
CA VAL A 185 -6.50 -12.33 -7.93
C VAL A 185 -7.95 -12.70 -7.70
N LEU A 186 -8.31 -13.96 -7.96
CA LEU A 186 -9.68 -14.45 -7.87
C LEU A 186 -9.84 -15.51 -6.78
N GLY A 187 -10.51 -15.15 -5.70
CA GLY A 187 -10.85 -16.05 -4.59
C GLY A 187 -12.14 -16.83 -4.87
N GLY A 188 -12.10 -17.79 -5.79
CA GLY A 188 -13.30 -18.56 -6.18
C GLY A 188 -13.71 -19.67 -5.21
N SER A 189 -12.86 -20.05 -4.25
CA SER A 189 -13.12 -21.18 -3.33
C SER A 189 -13.91 -20.73 -2.09
N ALA A 190 -14.97 -21.46 -1.76
CA ALA A 190 -15.73 -21.28 -0.52
C ALA A 190 -15.07 -21.90 0.72
N THR A 191 -14.07 -22.74 0.54
CA THR A 191 -13.38 -23.44 1.64
C THR A 191 -12.00 -22.87 1.95
N ASN A 192 -11.29 -22.42 0.93
CA ASN A 192 -9.91 -21.93 1.05
C ASN A 192 -9.78 -20.55 0.40
N ALA A 193 -9.64 -19.53 1.22
CA ALA A 193 -9.34 -18.19 0.73
C ALA A 193 -7.95 -18.13 0.08
N ASN A 194 -7.78 -17.28 -0.93
CA ASN A 194 -6.45 -16.80 -1.29
C ASN A 194 -5.95 -15.92 -0.14
N ARG A 195 -4.76 -16.20 0.40
CA ARG A 195 -4.24 -15.54 1.60
C ARG A 195 -2.80 -15.09 1.44
N ASN A 196 -2.47 -13.99 2.10
CA ASN A 196 -1.11 -13.44 2.11
C ASN A 196 -0.56 -13.26 0.69
N ILE A 197 -1.35 -12.61 -0.17
CA ILE A 197 -0.95 -12.28 -1.53
C ILE A 197 -0.25 -10.92 -1.50
N ALA A 198 0.98 -10.86 -1.98
CA ALA A 198 1.77 -9.63 -2.03
C ALA A 198 2.11 -9.23 -3.47
N ILE A 199 1.75 -8.02 -3.86
CA ILE A 199 2.10 -7.41 -5.14
C ILE A 199 2.95 -6.18 -4.82
N LEU A 200 4.24 -6.28 -5.08
CA LEU A 200 5.23 -5.34 -4.58
C LEU A 200 6.05 -4.72 -5.72
N ASN A 201 6.35 -3.42 -5.61
CA ASN A 201 7.33 -2.71 -6.44
C ASN A 201 7.18 -2.95 -7.95
N SER A 202 5.96 -3.21 -8.42
CA SER A 202 5.69 -3.67 -9.79
C SER A 202 5.05 -2.56 -10.62
N GLU A 203 5.25 -2.63 -11.95
CA GLU A 203 4.65 -1.73 -12.91
C GLU A 203 3.49 -2.45 -13.63
N ILE A 204 2.31 -1.81 -13.67
CA ILE A 204 1.17 -2.26 -14.46
C ILE A 204 0.77 -1.11 -15.38
N ALA A 205 1.00 -1.26 -16.69
CA ALA A 205 0.93 -0.11 -17.58
C ALA A 205 0.38 -0.42 -18.99
N ASP A 206 -0.10 0.63 -19.65
CA ASP A 206 -0.45 0.62 -21.06
C ASP A 206 -1.47 -0.48 -21.44
N CYS A 207 -2.57 -0.60 -20.66
CA CYS A 207 -3.54 -1.67 -20.81
C CYS A 207 -4.93 -1.16 -21.18
N ARG A 208 -5.57 -1.82 -22.18
CA ARG A 208 -6.98 -1.61 -22.54
C ARG A 208 -7.85 -2.69 -21.91
N THR A 209 -8.30 -2.41 -20.72
CA THR A 209 -8.96 -3.40 -19.83
C THR A 209 -10.44 -3.58 -20.13
N GLY A 210 -11.08 -2.63 -20.78
CA GLY A 210 -12.54 -2.69 -21.03
C GLY A 210 -13.33 -2.50 -19.75
N TYR A 211 -14.11 -3.50 -19.35
CA TYR A 211 -14.86 -3.56 -18.09
C TYR A 211 -14.05 -4.18 -16.93
N SER A 212 -12.75 -4.37 -17.12
CA SER A 212 -11.85 -4.84 -16.06
C SER A 212 -10.88 -3.72 -15.67
N GLU A 213 -10.12 -3.94 -14.66
CA GLU A 213 -9.24 -2.98 -14.00
C GLU A 213 -7.76 -3.35 -14.23
N GLY A 214 -6.85 -2.47 -13.80
CA GLY A 214 -5.41 -2.71 -13.88
C GLY A 214 -4.95 -3.82 -12.93
N LEU A 215 -5.30 -3.68 -11.65
CA LEU A 215 -5.07 -4.69 -10.62
C LEU A 215 -6.37 -4.97 -9.89
N THR A 216 -6.85 -6.21 -9.98
CA THR A 216 -8.13 -6.64 -9.41
C THR A 216 -7.91 -7.67 -8.30
N ILE A 217 -8.46 -7.41 -7.12
CA ILE A 217 -8.57 -8.39 -6.01
C ILE A 217 -10.05 -8.64 -5.78
N SER A 218 -10.56 -9.86 -6.01
CA SER A 218 -12.02 -10.14 -5.94
C SER A 218 -12.34 -11.52 -5.40
N GLY A 219 -13.50 -11.65 -4.75
CA GLY A 219 -13.98 -12.89 -4.16
C GLY A 219 -13.31 -13.20 -2.83
N ASN A 220 -13.25 -14.46 -2.45
CA ASN A 220 -12.69 -14.92 -1.17
C ASN A 220 -11.16 -14.72 -1.10
N VAL A 221 -10.73 -13.48 -0.97
CA VAL A 221 -9.32 -13.08 -0.78
C VAL A 221 -9.17 -12.45 0.59
N ASP A 222 -8.27 -13.00 1.40
CA ASP A 222 -8.09 -12.63 2.81
C ASP A 222 -6.62 -12.38 3.11
N SER A 223 -6.31 -11.20 3.61
CA SER A 223 -4.93 -10.76 3.88
C SER A 223 -4.10 -10.61 2.60
N PHE A 224 -3.98 -9.37 2.12
CA PHE A 224 -3.13 -9.06 0.98
C PHE A 224 -2.42 -7.72 1.16
N LEU A 225 -1.31 -7.56 0.46
CA LEU A 225 -0.49 -6.35 0.45
C LEU A 225 -0.22 -5.91 -0.99
N ILE A 226 -0.62 -4.68 -1.32
CA ILE A 226 -0.28 -4.02 -2.58
C ILE A 226 0.57 -2.81 -2.23
N GLU A 227 1.88 -2.87 -2.52
CA GLU A 227 2.82 -1.86 -2.02
C GLU A 227 3.88 -1.47 -3.04
N GLY A 228 4.13 -0.16 -3.16
CA GLY A 228 5.22 0.38 -3.96
C GLY A 228 5.02 0.22 -5.47
N ASN A 229 3.79 -0.02 -5.94
CA ASN A 229 3.53 -0.26 -7.36
C ASN A 229 3.26 1.04 -8.11
N SER A 230 3.61 1.06 -9.40
CA SER A 230 3.21 2.08 -10.37
C SER A 230 2.13 1.51 -11.30
N VAL A 231 0.91 2.08 -11.25
CA VAL A 231 -0.21 1.63 -12.08
C VAL A 231 -0.69 2.79 -12.94
N HIS A 232 -0.56 2.68 -14.25
CA HIS A 232 -0.84 3.83 -15.11
C HIS A 232 -1.25 3.48 -16.54
N ASN A 233 -1.86 4.47 -17.22
CA ASN A 233 -2.34 4.30 -18.60
C ASN A 233 -3.32 3.12 -18.71
N ILE A 234 -4.25 3.02 -17.78
CA ILE A 234 -5.28 1.98 -17.72
C ILE A 234 -6.61 2.56 -18.24
N THR A 235 -7.26 1.84 -19.12
CA THR A 235 -8.59 2.29 -19.63
C THR A 235 -9.74 1.87 -18.72
N ASN A 236 -9.59 2.00 -17.45
CA ASN A 236 -10.58 1.88 -16.39
C ASN A 236 -9.90 2.19 -15.03
N ILE A 237 -10.36 1.55 -13.96
CA ILE A 237 -9.83 1.67 -12.59
C ILE A 237 -8.38 1.16 -12.54
N GLY A 238 -7.52 1.85 -11.79
CA GLY A 238 -6.13 1.43 -11.60
C GLY A 238 -6.04 0.19 -10.71
N ILE A 239 -6.46 0.30 -9.45
CA ILE A 239 -6.45 -0.78 -8.44
C ILE A 239 -7.85 -0.93 -7.85
N VAL A 240 -8.37 -2.14 -7.79
CA VAL A 240 -9.66 -2.43 -7.13
C VAL A 240 -9.56 -3.59 -6.15
N ALA A 241 -10.18 -3.42 -4.98
CA ALA A 241 -10.53 -4.51 -4.09
C ALA A 241 -12.04 -4.63 -4.03
N SER A 242 -12.60 -5.75 -4.51
CA SER A 242 -14.04 -5.86 -4.72
C SER A 242 -14.68 -7.06 -4.04
N GLY A 243 -15.99 -6.99 -3.88
CA GLY A 243 -16.81 -8.05 -3.32
C GLY A 243 -18.21 -8.12 -3.91
N HIS A 244 -18.86 -9.26 -3.69
CA HIS A 244 -20.24 -9.53 -4.03
C HIS A 244 -20.56 -9.68 -5.53
N TYR A 245 -19.55 -10.03 -6.33
CA TYR A 245 -19.68 -10.25 -7.77
C TYR A 245 -19.92 -11.73 -8.15
N GLY A 246 -20.15 -12.61 -7.16
CA GLY A 246 -20.37 -14.04 -7.39
C GLY A 246 -19.12 -14.81 -7.80
N ILE A 247 -17.95 -14.29 -7.46
CA ILE A 247 -16.66 -14.97 -7.69
C ILE A 247 -16.55 -16.19 -6.75
N CYS A 248 -16.89 -16.02 -5.47
CA CYS A 248 -17.00 -17.11 -4.52
C CYS A 248 -18.45 -17.60 -4.44
N SER A 249 -18.65 -18.91 -4.43
CA SER A 249 -19.98 -19.52 -4.32
C SER A 249 -20.67 -19.28 -2.97
N ASP A 250 -19.89 -19.01 -1.90
CA ASP A 250 -20.41 -18.56 -0.62
C ASP A 250 -20.51 -17.03 -0.61
N PRO A 251 -21.72 -16.44 -0.61
CA PRO A 251 -21.90 -15.00 -0.68
C PRO A 251 -21.43 -14.26 0.57
N THR A 252 -21.18 -14.94 1.68
CA THR A 252 -20.63 -14.35 2.92
C THR A 252 -19.10 -14.23 2.88
N LEU A 253 -18.46 -14.97 2.01
CA LEU A 253 -17.02 -14.95 1.76
C LEU A 253 -16.64 -14.24 0.45
N ASP A 254 -17.63 -13.90 -0.38
CA ASP A 254 -17.42 -13.30 -1.70
C ASP A 254 -17.01 -11.82 -1.60
N MET A 255 -15.90 -11.56 -0.92
CA MET A 255 -15.32 -10.22 -0.80
C MET A 255 -13.84 -10.25 -0.41
N ALA A 256 -13.09 -9.29 -0.91
CA ALA A 256 -11.73 -9.00 -0.46
C ALA A 256 -11.77 -8.39 0.95
N ARG A 257 -10.83 -8.79 1.81
CA ARG A 257 -10.75 -8.33 3.21
C ARG A 257 -9.35 -8.39 3.80
N HIS A 258 -9.13 -7.63 4.89
CA HIS A 258 -7.85 -7.50 5.59
C HIS A 258 -6.70 -7.11 4.63
N GLY A 259 -7.01 -6.23 3.68
CA GLY A 259 -6.05 -5.77 2.68
C GLY A 259 -5.37 -4.46 3.07
N ILE A 260 -4.11 -4.35 2.69
CA ILE A 260 -3.33 -3.12 2.80
C ILE A 260 -2.90 -2.70 1.39
N ILE A 261 -3.25 -1.47 1.00
CA ILE A 261 -2.85 -0.84 -0.27
C ILE A 261 -2.08 0.41 0.10
N ARG A 262 -0.76 0.43 -0.09
CA ARG A 262 0.06 1.54 0.36
C ARG A 262 1.25 1.86 -0.53
N ASN A 263 1.70 3.12 -0.47
CA ASN A 263 2.90 3.57 -1.18
C ASN A 263 2.84 3.35 -2.71
N ASN A 264 1.63 3.27 -3.28
CA ASN A 264 1.48 3.11 -4.73
C ASN A 264 1.27 4.47 -5.40
N GLU A 265 1.74 4.60 -6.63
CA GLU A 265 1.42 5.70 -7.52
C GLU A 265 0.49 5.22 -8.63
N VAL A 266 -0.72 5.81 -8.72
CA VAL A 266 -1.73 5.44 -9.70
C VAL A 266 -2.10 6.68 -10.52
N TYR A 267 -1.89 6.64 -11.84
CA TYR A 267 -2.13 7.82 -12.66
C TYR A 267 -2.60 7.51 -14.08
N ASN A 268 -3.29 8.48 -14.68
CA ASN A 268 -3.86 8.36 -16.01
C ASN A 268 -4.72 7.09 -16.19
N CYS A 269 -5.52 6.78 -15.16
CA CYS A 269 -6.51 5.71 -15.18
C CYS A 269 -7.88 6.32 -15.49
N LYS A 270 -8.44 6.02 -16.67
CA LYS A 270 -9.66 6.68 -17.19
C LYS A 270 -10.56 5.67 -17.90
N SER A 271 -11.82 5.63 -17.52
CA SER A 271 -12.83 4.81 -18.19
C SER A 271 -13.57 5.59 -19.27
N PRO A 272 -13.74 5.04 -20.45
CA PRO A 272 -14.59 5.65 -21.48
C PRO A 272 -16.09 5.43 -21.23
N ILE A 273 -16.47 4.62 -20.26
CA ILE A 273 -17.85 4.15 -20.04
C ILE A 273 -18.39 4.44 -18.65
N ALA A 274 -17.54 4.80 -17.70
CA ALA A 274 -17.91 5.05 -16.31
C ALA A 274 -16.98 6.11 -15.70
N THR A 275 -17.15 6.41 -14.43
CA THR A 275 -16.20 7.21 -13.66
C THR A 275 -15.25 6.25 -12.94
N ALA A 276 -14.00 6.21 -13.36
CA ALA A 276 -13.00 5.30 -12.82
C ALA A 276 -12.22 5.94 -11.66
N GLY A 277 -12.03 5.21 -10.58
CA GLY A 277 -11.11 5.57 -9.50
C GLY A 277 -9.67 5.16 -9.81
N GLY A 278 -8.69 5.91 -9.29
CA GLY A 278 -7.31 5.44 -9.23
C GLY A 278 -7.25 4.18 -8.36
N ILE A 279 -7.72 4.30 -7.12
CA ILE A 279 -7.90 3.16 -6.19
C ILE A 279 -9.36 3.10 -5.75
N TYR A 280 -10.00 1.94 -5.92
CA TYR A 280 -11.40 1.73 -5.58
C TYR A 280 -11.60 0.54 -4.62
N ILE A 281 -12.27 0.78 -3.50
CA ILE A 281 -12.72 -0.24 -2.55
C ILE A 281 -14.22 -0.42 -2.75
N ASP A 282 -14.64 -1.55 -3.31
CA ASP A 282 -16.00 -1.84 -3.74
C ASP A 282 -16.56 -3.12 -3.12
N GLY A 283 -17.46 -3.01 -2.18
CA GLY A 283 -18.06 -4.18 -1.51
C GLY A 283 -17.09 -4.98 -0.63
N SER A 284 -15.95 -4.40 -0.27
CA SER A 284 -14.90 -5.02 0.56
C SER A 284 -14.95 -4.53 2.00
N THR A 285 -14.21 -5.18 2.90
CA THR A 285 -14.21 -4.82 4.32
C THR A 285 -12.82 -4.94 4.97
N LEU A 286 -12.60 -4.22 6.09
CA LEU A 286 -11.35 -4.27 6.87
C LEU A 286 -10.13 -3.93 6.03
N MET A 287 -10.17 -2.78 5.34
CA MET A 287 -9.14 -2.34 4.42
C MET A 287 -8.37 -1.13 4.96
N ILE A 288 -7.08 -1.07 4.68
CA ILE A 288 -6.23 0.10 4.91
C ILE A 288 -5.68 0.56 3.54
N VAL A 289 -6.01 1.79 3.16
CA VAL A 289 -5.51 2.46 1.96
C VAL A 289 -4.74 3.68 2.42
N GLN A 290 -3.41 3.62 2.38
CA GLN A 290 -2.58 4.65 3.00
C GLN A 290 -1.36 5.02 2.17
N ASN A 291 -0.93 6.28 2.26
CA ASN A 291 0.30 6.77 1.65
C ASN A 291 0.37 6.52 0.13
N ASN A 292 -0.77 6.52 -0.57
CA ASN A 292 -0.82 6.39 -2.02
C ASN A 292 -0.96 7.75 -2.69
N ILE A 293 -0.51 7.84 -3.93
CA ILE A 293 -0.72 9.00 -4.81
C ILE A 293 -1.63 8.57 -5.96
N CYS A 294 -2.76 9.29 -6.14
CA CYS A 294 -3.66 9.10 -7.27
C CYS A 294 -3.82 10.42 -8.04
N ARG A 295 -3.42 10.45 -9.31
CA ARG A 295 -3.38 11.70 -10.09
C ARG A 295 -3.74 11.53 -11.56
N ASP A 296 -4.14 12.62 -12.19
CA ASP A 296 -4.38 12.72 -13.63
C ASP A 296 -5.39 11.70 -14.18
N GLY A 297 -6.19 11.10 -13.29
CA GLY A 297 -7.26 10.15 -13.58
C GLY A 297 -8.63 10.83 -13.71
N GLN A 298 -9.69 10.09 -13.37
CA GLN A 298 -11.04 10.66 -13.21
C GLN A 298 -11.35 10.93 -11.73
N VAL A 299 -11.19 9.95 -10.87
CA VAL A 299 -11.31 10.07 -9.42
C VAL A 299 -10.01 9.57 -8.77
N GLY A 300 -9.52 10.23 -7.73
CA GLY A 300 -8.36 9.77 -7.00
C GLY A 300 -8.66 8.46 -6.28
N PHE A 301 -9.53 8.52 -5.28
CA PHE A 301 -9.91 7.37 -4.45
C PHE A 301 -11.42 7.21 -4.39
N SER A 302 -11.89 5.97 -4.39
CA SER A 302 -13.30 5.66 -4.22
C SER A 302 -13.51 4.62 -3.13
N ILE A 303 -14.50 4.84 -2.25
CA ILE A 303 -15.05 3.86 -1.34
C ILE A 303 -16.53 3.74 -1.69
N GLY A 304 -16.95 2.65 -2.29
CA GLY A 304 -18.31 2.45 -2.76
C GLY A 304 -18.78 1.02 -2.61
N CYS A 305 -20.01 0.74 -3.03
CA CYS A 305 -20.55 -0.61 -3.13
C CYS A 305 -21.51 -0.68 -4.31
N GLU A 306 -21.11 -1.33 -5.38
CA GLU A 306 -21.95 -1.40 -6.59
C GLU A 306 -23.07 -2.43 -6.48
N ASN A 307 -23.03 -3.30 -5.49
CA ASN A 307 -23.98 -4.40 -5.37
C ASN A 307 -25.15 -4.05 -4.41
N LYS A 308 -26.38 -4.07 -4.93
CA LYS A 308 -27.59 -3.77 -4.17
C LYS A 308 -27.72 -4.62 -2.91
N GLY A 309 -28.05 -3.96 -1.80
CA GLY A 309 -28.25 -4.60 -0.48
C GLY A 309 -26.97 -5.11 0.17
N LYS A 310 -25.81 -4.70 -0.35
CA LYS A 310 -24.49 -4.98 0.19
C LYS A 310 -23.87 -3.72 0.78
N GLU A 311 -22.71 -3.87 1.43
CA GLU A 311 -21.99 -2.74 1.99
C GLU A 311 -20.48 -2.88 1.84
N THR A 312 -19.80 -1.74 1.75
CA THR A 312 -18.38 -1.59 2.02
C THR A 312 -18.22 -1.05 3.43
N SER A 313 -17.37 -1.65 4.25
CA SER A 313 -17.26 -1.27 5.65
C SER A 313 -15.85 -1.38 6.21
N PHE A 314 -15.57 -0.61 7.28
CA PHE A 314 -14.29 -0.62 7.99
C PHE A 314 -13.09 -0.34 7.08
N VAL A 315 -13.22 0.63 6.18
CA VAL A 315 -12.12 1.12 5.34
C VAL A 315 -11.48 2.33 6.00
N GLN A 316 -10.15 2.31 6.09
CA GLN A 316 -9.33 3.45 6.49
C GLN A 316 -8.63 3.98 5.24
N LEU A 317 -9.00 5.17 4.80
CA LEU A 317 -8.36 5.91 3.70
C LEU A 317 -7.57 7.06 4.33
N ILE A 318 -6.28 6.82 4.57
CA ILE A 318 -5.48 7.70 5.42
C ILE A 318 -4.16 8.12 4.77
N ASN A 319 -3.77 9.37 4.95
CA ASN A 319 -2.48 9.91 4.54
C ASN A 319 -2.20 9.76 3.04
N ASN A 320 -3.23 9.81 2.18
CA ASN A 320 -3.07 9.72 0.74
C ASN A 320 -3.06 11.11 0.09
N VAL A 321 -2.56 11.16 -1.13
CA VAL A 321 -2.55 12.37 -1.96
C VAL A 321 -3.36 12.12 -3.24
N ALA A 322 -4.33 13.00 -3.54
CA ALA A 322 -5.03 13.01 -4.81
C ALA A 322 -4.94 14.38 -5.47
N TYR A 323 -4.49 14.44 -6.73
CA TYR A 323 -4.42 15.71 -7.43
C TYR A 323 -4.64 15.61 -8.94
N GLY A 324 -5.12 16.68 -9.52
CA GLY A 324 -5.27 16.82 -10.97
C GLY A 324 -6.27 15.85 -11.61
N ASN A 325 -7.16 15.23 -10.81
CA ASN A 325 -8.18 14.33 -11.34
C ASN A 325 -9.34 15.10 -11.96
N SER A 326 -9.93 14.54 -13.02
CA SER A 326 -10.89 15.30 -13.81
C SER A 326 -12.26 15.43 -13.16
N ARG A 327 -12.57 14.61 -12.14
CA ARG A 327 -13.89 14.61 -11.50
C ARG A 327 -13.86 14.80 -9.98
N ALA A 328 -13.08 14.02 -9.24
CA ALA A 328 -13.03 14.17 -7.78
C ALA A 328 -11.70 13.72 -7.19
N GLY A 329 -11.34 14.24 -6.00
CA GLY A 329 -10.26 13.71 -5.19
C GLY A 329 -10.66 12.41 -4.53
N ILE A 330 -11.72 12.43 -3.71
CA ILE A 330 -12.27 11.26 -3.03
C ILE A 330 -13.78 11.18 -3.24
N VAL A 331 -14.28 9.97 -3.51
CA VAL A 331 -15.72 9.64 -3.53
C VAL A 331 -16.02 8.58 -2.49
N VAL A 332 -17.04 8.81 -1.65
CA VAL A 332 -17.49 7.87 -0.61
C VAL A 332 -18.98 7.65 -0.74
N GLY A 333 -19.39 6.39 -0.91
CA GLY A 333 -20.79 5.97 -0.86
C GLY A 333 -21.33 5.38 -2.16
N GLY A 334 -22.59 5.00 -2.13
CA GLY A 334 -23.31 4.38 -3.23
C GLY A 334 -24.15 5.39 -4.00
N PHE A 335 -23.82 5.67 -5.26
CA PHE A 335 -24.47 6.73 -6.05
C PHE A 335 -25.97 6.51 -6.34
N SER A 336 -26.49 5.30 -6.16
CA SER A 336 -27.89 4.95 -6.43
C SER A 336 -28.52 4.04 -5.37
N TYR A 337 -28.06 4.16 -4.14
CA TYR A 337 -28.63 3.43 -2.99
C TYR A 337 -30.03 3.97 -2.66
N PRO A 338 -30.99 3.14 -2.28
CA PRO A 338 -30.96 1.68 -2.20
C PRO A 338 -31.43 0.98 -3.50
N THR A 339 -31.52 1.72 -4.59
CA THR A 339 -32.19 1.25 -5.82
C THR A 339 -31.36 0.19 -6.56
N THR A 340 -30.11 0.49 -6.88
CA THR A 340 -29.22 -0.39 -7.64
C THR A 340 -27.89 -0.66 -6.97
N THR A 341 -27.43 0.21 -6.05
CA THR A 341 -26.16 0.07 -5.35
C THR A 341 -26.35 -0.26 -3.87
N GLY A 342 -25.30 -0.67 -3.21
CA GLY A 342 -25.18 -0.79 -1.75
C GLY A 342 -24.73 0.53 -1.12
N LYS A 343 -24.32 0.48 0.15
CA LYS A 343 -23.89 1.64 0.94
C LYS A 343 -22.49 1.47 1.50
N VAL A 344 -21.95 2.56 2.04
CA VAL A 344 -20.66 2.58 2.75
C VAL A 344 -20.91 2.84 4.23
N THR A 345 -20.25 2.08 5.10
CA THR A 345 -20.44 2.22 6.56
C THR A 345 -19.12 2.13 7.33
N LYS A 346 -19.05 2.87 8.46
CA LYS A 346 -17.96 2.74 9.45
C LYS A 346 -16.56 2.90 8.83
N CYS A 347 -16.40 3.87 7.94
CA CYS A 347 -15.14 4.17 7.29
C CYS A 347 -14.50 5.45 7.86
N VAL A 348 -13.19 5.56 7.68
CA VAL A 348 -12.39 6.72 8.08
C VAL A 348 -11.67 7.28 6.87
N VAL A 349 -11.77 8.60 6.67
CA VAL A 349 -11.05 9.38 5.66
C VAL A 349 -10.27 10.44 6.42
N SER A 350 -8.98 10.25 6.63
CA SER A 350 -8.21 11.13 7.53
C SER A 350 -6.79 11.40 7.02
N GLY A 351 -6.32 12.62 7.23
CA GLY A 351 -4.95 12.99 6.90
C GLY A 351 -4.65 13.00 5.40
N ASN A 352 -5.66 13.09 4.51
CA ASN A 352 -5.41 13.11 3.07
C ASN A 352 -5.21 14.54 2.56
N THR A 353 -4.40 14.70 1.52
CA THR A 353 -4.24 15.96 0.78
C THR A 353 -4.89 15.84 -0.58
N LEU A 354 -5.93 16.64 -0.81
CA LEU A 354 -6.65 16.71 -2.08
C LEU A 354 -6.38 18.08 -2.71
N TYR A 355 -5.85 18.07 -3.94
CA TYR A 355 -5.40 19.29 -4.60
C TYR A 355 -5.84 19.34 -6.06
N ASP A 356 -6.55 20.39 -6.45
CA ASP A 356 -6.89 20.67 -7.85
C ASP A 356 -7.59 19.49 -8.56
N ASN A 357 -8.53 18.84 -7.89
CA ASN A 357 -9.39 17.82 -8.50
C ASN A 357 -10.66 18.48 -9.09
N ASP A 358 -11.55 17.67 -9.69
CA ASP A 358 -12.74 18.13 -10.44
C ASP A 358 -12.41 19.11 -11.59
N LYS A 359 -11.33 18.82 -12.32
CA LYS A 359 -10.85 19.66 -13.45
C LYS A 359 -11.90 19.87 -14.54
N ASP A 360 -12.83 18.91 -14.72
CA ASP A 360 -13.93 18.99 -15.70
C ASP A 360 -15.13 19.77 -15.17
N ASN A 361 -15.07 20.34 -13.96
CA ASN A 361 -16.16 21.06 -13.29
C ASN A 361 -17.48 20.26 -13.25
N THR A 362 -17.40 19.04 -12.77
CA THR A 362 -18.54 18.12 -12.71
C THR A 362 -19.38 18.28 -11.45
N TRP A 363 -19.03 19.22 -10.57
CA TRP A 363 -19.68 19.48 -9.28
C TRP A 363 -19.50 18.33 -8.28
N THR A 364 -18.47 17.52 -8.44
CA THR A 364 -18.11 16.47 -7.50
C THR A 364 -17.09 16.93 -6.45
N GLY A 365 -16.24 17.92 -6.79
CA GLY A 365 -15.34 18.58 -5.86
C GLY A 365 -14.15 17.74 -5.42
N GLU A 366 -13.49 18.22 -4.37
CA GLU A 366 -12.38 17.49 -3.74
C GLU A 366 -12.88 16.25 -3.00
N LEU A 367 -14.01 16.35 -2.31
CA LEU A 367 -14.69 15.25 -1.61
C LEU A 367 -16.15 15.17 -2.03
N ASN A 368 -16.59 13.98 -2.41
CA ASN A 368 -17.99 13.69 -2.68
C ASN A 368 -18.49 12.55 -1.78
N MET A 369 -19.57 12.78 -1.04
CA MET A 369 -20.16 11.79 -0.12
C MET A 369 -21.63 11.55 -0.45
N THR A 370 -22.00 10.28 -0.66
CA THR A 370 -23.37 9.86 -0.96
C THR A 370 -23.69 8.55 -0.25
N TYR A 371 -24.88 8.43 0.36
CA TYR A 371 -25.40 7.16 0.91
C TYR A 371 -24.39 6.39 1.78
N CYS A 372 -23.87 7.06 2.80
CA CYS A 372 -22.92 6.50 3.75
C CYS A 372 -23.34 6.73 5.20
N GLU A 373 -22.96 5.82 6.10
CA GLU A 373 -23.33 5.87 7.52
C GLU A 373 -22.10 5.67 8.41
N ASN A 374 -22.01 6.43 9.51
CA ASN A 374 -20.91 6.33 10.48
C ASN A 374 -19.53 6.49 9.80
N VAL A 375 -19.40 7.41 8.85
CA VAL A 375 -18.15 7.76 8.19
C VAL A 375 -17.55 8.97 8.89
N THR A 376 -16.26 8.88 9.21
CA THR A 376 -15.48 9.96 9.81
C THR A 376 -14.55 10.57 8.77
N VAL A 377 -14.60 11.89 8.58
CA VAL A 377 -13.75 12.68 7.69
C VAL A 377 -13.05 13.75 8.50
N LYS A 378 -11.76 13.56 8.80
CA LYS A 378 -11.01 14.48 9.67
C LYS A 378 -9.58 14.70 9.20
N ASN A 379 -9.00 15.81 9.60
CA ASN A 379 -7.56 16.11 9.41
C ASN A 379 -7.12 16.16 7.94
N ASN A 380 -8.05 16.37 6.99
CA ASN A 380 -7.72 16.44 5.57
C ASN A 380 -7.44 17.89 5.13
N ILE A 381 -6.70 18.03 4.03
CA ILE A 381 -6.61 19.28 3.28
C ILE A 381 -7.44 19.14 2.00
N PHE A 382 -8.37 20.05 1.78
CA PHE A 382 -9.16 20.19 0.56
C PHE A 382 -8.77 21.52 -0.11
N TYR A 383 -8.00 21.46 -1.18
CA TYR A 383 -7.48 22.62 -1.88
C TYR A 383 -8.00 22.65 -3.32
N ALA A 384 -9.02 23.45 -3.58
CA ALA A 384 -9.58 23.63 -4.91
C ALA A 384 -8.91 24.80 -5.63
N THR A 385 -8.45 24.59 -6.85
CA THR A 385 -8.06 25.68 -7.76
C THR A 385 -9.24 26.15 -8.59
N ASN A 386 -10.25 25.31 -8.79
CA ASN A 386 -11.56 25.71 -9.29
C ASN A 386 -12.29 26.48 -8.18
N PRO A 387 -12.67 27.76 -8.44
CA PRO A 387 -13.23 28.62 -7.39
C PRO A 387 -14.63 28.20 -6.89
N TYR A 388 -15.27 27.19 -7.51
CA TYR A 388 -16.66 26.88 -7.22
C TYR A 388 -16.88 25.61 -6.40
N ASN A 389 -16.00 24.61 -6.48
CA ASN A 389 -16.27 23.33 -5.85
C ASN A 389 -15.17 22.93 -4.88
N VAL A 390 -15.49 22.92 -3.61
CA VAL A 390 -14.62 22.39 -2.57
C VAL A 390 -15.10 21.02 -2.11
N MET A 391 -16.38 20.89 -1.86
CA MET A 391 -16.99 19.64 -1.41
C MET A 391 -18.45 19.58 -1.85
N SER A 392 -18.92 18.37 -2.18
CA SER A 392 -20.32 18.12 -2.49
C SER A 392 -20.88 16.97 -1.67
N PHE A 393 -22.09 17.16 -1.16
CA PHE A 393 -22.88 16.09 -0.56
C PHE A 393 -24.14 15.87 -1.39
N TYR A 394 -24.45 14.58 -1.60
CA TYR A 394 -25.73 14.21 -2.15
C TYR A 394 -26.69 13.89 -1.02
N LYS A 395 -27.84 14.55 -1.05
CA LYS A 395 -29.08 14.24 -0.35
C LYS A 395 -29.09 13.96 1.15
N LYS A 396 -30.26 14.27 1.66
CA LYS A 396 -30.74 13.95 3.01
C LYS A 396 -30.68 12.46 3.39
N ASP A 397 -30.47 11.55 2.46
CA ASP A 397 -30.39 10.12 2.68
C ASP A 397 -28.94 9.63 2.81
N ASN A 398 -28.01 10.51 3.13
CA ASN A 398 -26.60 10.16 3.40
C ASN A 398 -26.40 9.28 4.63
N GLY A 399 -27.50 8.89 5.30
CA GLY A 399 -27.43 8.10 6.51
C GLY A 399 -27.09 8.94 7.74
N THR A 400 -26.92 8.25 8.87
CA THR A 400 -26.68 8.87 10.16
C THR A 400 -25.29 8.57 10.69
N GLY A 401 -24.84 9.35 11.69
CA GLY A 401 -23.60 9.11 12.41
C GLY A 401 -22.34 9.52 11.65
N ASN A 402 -22.46 10.22 10.53
CA ASN A 402 -21.30 10.80 9.83
C ASN A 402 -20.72 11.96 10.65
N VAL A 403 -19.39 12.07 10.66
CA VAL A 403 -18.65 13.12 11.36
C VAL A 403 -17.67 13.74 10.40
N LEU A 404 -17.78 15.04 10.19
CA LEU A 404 -16.82 15.83 9.42
C LEU A 404 -16.35 16.95 10.33
N ASP A 405 -15.02 17.02 10.58
CA ASP A 405 -14.44 18.01 11.46
C ASP A 405 -12.92 18.07 11.35
N TYR A 406 -12.31 19.14 11.86
CA TYR A 406 -10.85 19.33 11.84
C TYR A 406 -10.24 19.24 10.44
N ASN A 407 -10.93 19.68 9.40
CA ASN A 407 -10.41 19.73 8.05
C ASN A 407 -9.93 21.16 7.70
N LEU A 408 -8.94 21.24 6.86
CA LEU A 408 -8.47 22.52 6.31
C LEU A 408 -8.97 22.67 4.87
N TYR A 409 -9.74 23.70 4.63
CA TYR A 409 -10.28 24.05 3.32
C TYR A 409 -9.55 25.26 2.74
N TYR A 410 -9.33 25.23 1.45
CA TYR A 410 -8.84 26.39 0.71
C TYR A 410 -9.28 26.37 -0.74
N SER A 411 -9.57 27.54 -1.28
CA SER A 411 -9.86 27.74 -2.70
C SER A 411 -9.17 29.01 -3.19
N THR A 412 -8.61 28.95 -4.38
CA THR A 412 -7.99 30.13 -5.03
C THR A 412 -9.00 31.23 -5.31
N GLY A 413 -10.29 30.92 -5.42
CA GLY A 413 -11.38 31.89 -5.53
C GLY A 413 -11.80 32.53 -4.21
N GLY A 414 -11.31 32.02 -3.08
CA GLY A 414 -11.66 32.48 -1.73
C GLY A 414 -12.92 31.84 -1.15
N ASN A 415 -13.16 32.07 0.13
CA ASN A 415 -14.26 31.44 0.89
C ASN A 415 -15.65 31.85 0.34
N GLU A 416 -15.81 33.10 -0.07
CA GLU A 416 -17.09 33.65 -0.54
C GLU A 416 -17.60 33.02 -1.86
N THR A 417 -16.71 32.41 -2.62
CA THR A 417 -17.05 31.74 -3.88
C THR A 417 -17.05 30.22 -3.78
N SER A 418 -16.53 29.69 -2.68
CA SER A 418 -16.49 28.24 -2.43
C SER A 418 -17.90 27.68 -2.22
N ILE A 419 -18.15 26.50 -2.77
CA ILE A 419 -19.45 25.83 -2.70
C ILE A 419 -19.32 24.53 -1.92
N TYR A 420 -20.19 24.36 -0.96
CA TYR A 420 -20.38 23.15 -0.16
C TYR A 420 -21.78 22.60 -0.48
N GLY A 421 -21.86 21.51 -1.22
CA GLY A 421 -23.13 20.87 -1.52
C GLY A 421 -23.69 20.13 -0.31
N TYR A 422 -24.89 20.46 0.13
CA TYR A 422 -25.54 19.81 1.26
C TYR A 422 -27.05 19.66 1.03
N ASN A 423 -27.54 18.42 0.98
CA ASN A 423 -28.97 18.12 0.77
C ASN A 423 -29.56 18.84 -0.46
N ASP A 424 -28.91 18.72 -1.59
CA ASP A 424 -29.29 19.34 -2.88
C ASP A 424 -29.22 20.90 -2.88
N ALA A 425 -28.61 21.52 -1.87
CA ALA A 425 -28.38 22.96 -1.81
C ALA A 425 -26.89 23.29 -1.92
N ASP A 426 -26.58 24.35 -2.68
CA ASP A 426 -25.25 24.92 -2.77
C ASP A 426 -25.09 25.98 -1.67
N ILE A 427 -24.28 25.68 -0.68
CA ILE A 427 -24.01 26.58 0.45
C ILE A 427 -22.67 27.26 0.19
N LYS A 428 -22.67 28.58 0.23
CA LYS A 428 -21.45 29.38 0.11
C LYS A 428 -20.87 29.68 1.48
N THR A 429 -19.58 29.67 1.58
CA THR A 429 -18.72 29.83 2.76
C THR A 429 -18.74 28.64 3.74
N LEU A 430 -17.59 28.39 4.33
CA LEU A 430 -17.45 27.34 5.35
C LEU A 430 -18.34 27.62 6.57
N GLU A 431 -18.49 28.86 7.00
CA GLU A 431 -19.27 29.26 8.16
C GLU A 431 -20.77 29.01 7.95
N ALA A 432 -21.28 29.29 6.75
CA ALA A 432 -22.66 28.96 6.41
C ALA A 432 -22.88 27.45 6.33
N PHE A 433 -21.90 26.69 5.82
CA PHE A 433 -21.95 25.23 5.81
C PHE A 433 -21.97 24.66 7.22
N LYS A 434 -21.09 25.11 8.12
CA LYS A 434 -21.09 24.73 9.56
C LYS A 434 -22.46 24.93 10.19
N THR A 435 -23.02 26.13 10.00
CA THR A 435 -24.33 26.51 10.60
C THR A 435 -25.47 25.65 10.07
N THR A 436 -25.45 25.31 8.77
CA THR A 436 -26.55 24.58 8.12
C THR A 436 -26.46 23.09 8.36
N SER A 437 -25.24 22.51 8.35
CA SER A 437 -25.04 21.08 8.43
C SER A 437 -24.79 20.54 9.84
N ASN A 438 -24.35 21.38 10.77
CA ASN A 438 -23.76 21.05 12.07
C ASN A 438 -22.48 20.17 11.94
N PHE A 439 -21.80 20.23 10.79
CA PHE A 439 -20.48 19.63 10.58
C PHE A 439 -19.39 20.70 10.66
N GLU A 440 -18.12 20.28 10.69
CA GLU A 440 -16.93 21.11 10.52
C GLU A 440 -16.72 22.20 11.61
N GLU A 441 -17.20 21.93 12.83
CA GLU A 441 -17.13 22.91 13.92
C GLU A 441 -15.71 23.50 14.12
N HIS A 442 -14.68 22.63 14.08
CA HIS A 442 -13.28 23.01 14.31
C HIS A 442 -12.48 23.18 13.02
N SER A 443 -13.11 23.00 11.87
CA SER A 443 -12.44 23.16 10.57
C SER A 443 -12.21 24.62 10.22
N SER A 444 -11.23 24.89 9.37
CA SER A 444 -10.85 26.25 9.01
C SER A 444 -10.72 26.43 7.49
N PHE A 445 -10.86 27.67 7.03
CA PHE A 445 -10.59 28.07 5.66
C PHE A 445 -9.32 28.93 5.64
N ALA A 446 -8.20 28.33 5.22
CA ALA A 446 -6.91 29.01 5.16
C ALA A 446 -5.98 28.33 4.15
N ASN A 447 -5.06 29.10 3.55
CA ASN A 447 -4.06 28.51 2.66
C ASN A 447 -3.13 27.56 3.42
N PRO A 448 -2.99 26.29 3.00
CA PRO A 448 -2.08 25.34 3.65
C PRO A 448 -0.60 25.70 3.50
N TYR A 449 -0.24 26.59 2.56
CA TYR A 449 1.14 26.94 2.24
C TYR A 449 2.02 25.72 2.00
N PHE A 450 1.79 25.04 0.89
CA PHE A 450 2.66 23.97 0.43
C PHE A 450 4.03 24.48 0.02
N LYS A 451 5.04 23.65 0.11
CA LYS A 451 6.42 24.00 -0.25
C LYS A 451 6.55 24.40 -1.71
N ASN A 452 5.90 23.70 -2.63
CA ASN A 452 5.85 24.08 -4.03
C ASN A 452 4.64 23.46 -4.77
N GLU A 453 3.58 24.22 -4.92
CA GLU A 453 2.36 23.79 -5.63
C GLU A 453 2.60 23.51 -7.12
N MET A 454 3.53 24.24 -7.76
CA MET A 454 3.81 24.10 -9.20
C MET A 454 4.48 22.76 -9.56
N THR A 455 5.16 22.15 -8.61
CA THR A 455 5.80 20.83 -8.77
C THR A 455 5.10 19.73 -7.98
N TYR A 456 3.90 20.04 -7.45
CA TYR A 456 3.12 19.12 -6.60
C TYR A 456 3.89 18.64 -5.37
N ASP A 457 4.75 19.49 -4.81
CA ASP A 457 5.41 19.27 -3.54
C ASP A 457 4.49 19.77 -2.41
N PHE A 458 3.69 18.86 -1.87
CA PHE A 458 2.69 19.14 -0.85
C PHE A 458 3.22 19.08 0.58
N HIS A 459 4.54 19.03 0.78
CA HIS A 459 5.11 19.24 2.10
C HIS A 459 4.72 20.61 2.64
N LEU A 460 4.52 20.67 3.94
CA LEU A 460 4.13 21.89 4.63
C LEU A 460 5.36 22.75 4.92
N VAL A 461 5.23 24.08 4.70
CA VAL A 461 6.25 25.02 5.17
C VAL A 461 6.05 25.32 6.66
N ASP A 462 7.07 25.87 7.32
CA ASP A 462 7.06 26.16 8.76
C ASP A 462 5.88 27.03 9.24
N SER A 463 5.37 27.90 8.38
CA SER A 463 4.23 28.80 8.65
C SER A 463 2.89 28.26 8.14
N SER A 464 2.83 26.98 7.82
CA SER A 464 1.61 26.35 7.30
C SER A 464 0.44 26.45 8.28
N ASN A 465 -0.73 26.82 7.76
CA ASN A 465 -1.97 26.79 8.52
C ASN A 465 -2.48 25.35 8.77
N ALA A 466 -1.90 24.35 8.11
CA ALA A 466 -2.20 22.94 8.33
C ALA A 466 -1.45 22.36 9.54
N ALA A 467 -0.35 23.03 9.96
CA ALA A 467 0.49 22.56 11.05
C ALA A 467 -0.24 22.59 12.40
N ASN A 468 -0.31 21.44 13.08
CA ASN A 468 -1.06 21.22 14.32
C ASN A 468 -2.56 21.63 14.25
N ALA A 469 -3.16 21.62 13.08
CA ALA A 469 -4.55 22.00 12.89
C ALA A 469 -5.54 20.81 12.97
N GLY A 470 -5.03 19.60 13.10
CA GLY A 470 -5.85 18.40 13.19
C GLY A 470 -6.45 18.17 14.57
N ASP A 471 -7.25 17.13 14.69
CA ASP A 471 -7.99 16.75 15.90
C ASP A 471 -7.03 16.39 17.06
N PRO A 472 -7.02 17.13 18.18
CA PRO A 472 -6.13 16.86 19.30
C PRO A 472 -6.43 15.55 20.02
N SER A 473 -7.61 14.96 19.80
CA SER A 473 -7.97 13.65 20.35
C SER A 473 -7.60 12.49 19.44
N TYR A 474 -7.08 12.76 18.23
CA TYR A 474 -6.71 11.73 17.27
C TYR A 474 -5.44 11.01 17.74
N ALA A 475 -5.57 9.72 18.01
CA ALA A 475 -4.48 8.87 18.43
C ALA A 475 -3.90 8.12 17.20
N ALA A 476 -2.95 8.74 16.53
CA ALA A 476 -2.26 8.17 15.35
C ALA A 476 -1.22 7.11 15.77
N VAL A 477 -1.64 6.10 16.52
CA VAL A 477 -0.72 5.08 17.07
C VAL A 477 -0.16 4.21 15.94
N GLY A 478 1.15 4.37 15.67
CA GLY A 478 1.85 3.62 14.65
C GLY A 478 1.62 4.10 13.22
N GLU A 479 0.86 5.17 13.01
CA GLU A 479 0.71 5.81 11.70
C GLU A 479 1.94 6.65 11.35
N VAL A 480 2.23 6.67 10.05
CA VAL A 480 3.28 7.52 9.48
C VAL A 480 2.71 8.38 8.37
N ASP A 481 3.33 9.52 8.14
CA ASP A 481 3.02 10.39 7.01
C ASP A 481 3.57 9.83 5.67
N MET A 482 3.45 10.58 4.60
CA MET A 482 3.95 10.15 3.27
C MET A 482 5.46 9.95 3.21
N ASP A 483 6.22 10.59 4.12
CA ASP A 483 7.68 10.45 4.21
C ASP A 483 8.13 9.38 5.20
N GLY A 484 7.19 8.73 5.89
CA GLY A 484 7.47 7.74 6.94
C GLY A 484 7.75 8.36 8.32
N ASN A 485 7.49 9.66 8.51
CA ASN A 485 7.60 10.31 9.82
C ASN A 485 6.40 9.99 10.70
N THR A 486 6.57 9.99 12.01
CA THR A 486 5.46 9.82 12.96
C THR A 486 4.43 10.94 12.80
N ARG A 487 3.14 10.60 12.78
CA ARG A 487 2.04 11.55 12.56
C ARG A 487 1.85 12.59 13.67
N VAL A 488 2.27 12.35 14.87
CA VAL A 488 2.20 13.33 15.96
C VAL A 488 3.62 13.70 16.38
N LEU A 489 4.15 14.76 15.79
CA LEU A 489 5.48 15.27 16.12
C LEU A 489 5.46 16.26 17.30
N ARG A 490 4.29 16.84 17.63
CA ARG A 490 4.15 17.87 18.69
C ARG A 490 2.99 17.54 19.63
N THR A 491 1.93 18.35 19.54
CA THR A 491 0.74 18.26 20.41
C THR A 491 -0.42 17.62 19.70
N THR A 492 -0.51 17.83 18.39
CA THR A 492 -1.59 17.32 17.54
C THR A 492 -1.04 16.94 16.17
N ILE A 493 -1.81 16.19 15.42
CA ILE A 493 -1.56 15.85 14.02
C ILE A 493 -1.69 17.10 13.13
N ASP A 494 -0.91 17.18 12.08
CA ASP A 494 -1.13 18.16 11.03
C ASP A 494 -2.31 17.75 10.13
N CYS A 495 -2.99 18.70 9.51
CA CYS A 495 -3.91 18.37 8.43
C CYS A 495 -3.15 17.98 7.17
N GLY A 496 -3.69 17.00 6.42
CA GLY A 496 -3.08 16.52 5.18
C GLY A 496 -2.13 15.34 5.35
N ALA A 497 -1.50 14.94 4.25
CA ALA A 497 -0.73 13.71 4.13
C ALA A 497 0.72 13.83 4.66
N TYR A 498 1.19 15.02 4.96
CA TYR A 498 2.55 15.28 5.44
C TYR A 498 2.54 15.98 6.79
N GLU A 499 3.43 15.57 7.67
CA GLU A 499 3.74 16.31 8.89
C GLU A 499 4.78 17.39 8.64
N SER A 500 4.58 18.57 9.18
CA SER A 500 5.56 19.64 9.04
C SER A 500 6.84 19.31 9.80
N PRO A 501 8.01 19.48 9.19
CA PRO A 501 9.29 19.12 9.83
C PRO A 501 9.67 20.04 10.99
N TYR A 502 8.85 21.04 11.26
CA TYR A 502 9.17 22.09 12.22
C TYR A 502 9.16 21.58 13.66
N SER A 503 10.33 21.33 14.19
CA SER A 503 10.52 21.22 15.64
C SER A 503 10.84 22.59 16.21
N LEU A 504 10.13 23.03 17.27
CA LEU A 504 10.50 24.19 18.05
C LEU A 504 11.97 24.08 18.51
N GLY A 505 12.90 24.62 17.73
CA GLY A 505 14.23 25.03 18.19
C GLY A 505 15.24 23.95 18.59
N ILE A 506 14.95 22.66 18.47
CA ILE A 506 15.99 21.65 18.50
C ILE A 506 16.18 21.19 17.05
N LYS A 507 17.18 21.74 16.36
CA LYS A 507 17.72 21.05 15.18
C LYS A 507 18.01 19.62 15.64
N GLN A 508 17.24 18.67 15.18
CA GLN A 508 17.69 17.29 15.18
C GLN A 508 18.89 17.29 14.22
N SER A 509 20.07 17.57 14.77
CA SER A 509 21.30 17.34 14.04
C SER A 509 21.20 15.89 13.62
N ALA A 510 21.32 15.62 12.32
CA ALA A 510 21.35 14.27 11.80
C ALA A 510 22.19 13.44 12.76
N LEU A 511 21.55 12.52 13.48
CA LEU A 511 22.27 11.66 14.43
C LEU A 511 23.22 10.84 13.56
N ASN A 512 24.47 11.28 13.49
CA ASN A 512 25.49 10.50 12.85
C ASN A 512 25.61 9.21 13.65
N THR A 513 25.05 8.11 13.13
CA THR A 513 25.15 6.81 13.76
C THR A 513 26.58 6.30 13.62
N LEU A 514 27.16 5.86 14.72
CA LEU A 514 28.49 5.25 14.73
C LEU A 514 28.33 3.73 14.85
N ALA A 515 28.83 2.99 13.89
CA ALA A 515 28.85 1.53 13.95
C ALA A 515 29.87 1.07 14.98
N VAL A 516 29.42 0.66 16.16
CA VAL A 516 30.27 0.22 17.27
C VAL A 516 30.23 -1.31 17.41
N TYR A 517 31.34 -1.94 17.77
CA TYR A 517 31.44 -3.40 17.86
C TYR A 517 32.34 -3.88 19.00
N PRO A 518 32.06 -5.08 19.57
CA PRO A 518 30.83 -5.87 19.36
C PRO A 518 29.62 -5.20 20.02
N ASN A 519 28.45 -5.30 19.38
CA ASN A 519 27.20 -4.87 19.97
C ASN A 519 26.13 -5.93 19.66
N PRO A 520 25.68 -6.72 20.65
CA PRO A 520 25.92 -6.64 22.09
C PRO A 520 27.37 -6.88 22.56
N THR A 521 27.77 -6.23 23.66
CA THR A 521 29.11 -6.38 24.26
C THR A 521 29.06 -6.93 25.69
N SER A 522 30.10 -7.69 26.09
CA SER A 522 30.30 -8.12 27.47
C SER A 522 31.17 -7.14 28.30
N GLY A 523 31.82 -6.17 27.68
CA GLY A 523 32.66 -5.20 28.37
C GLY A 523 33.31 -4.19 27.43
N ILE A 524 34.20 -4.60 26.57
CA ILE A 524 34.94 -3.69 25.70
C ILE A 524 34.16 -3.43 24.40
N LEU A 525 34.14 -2.15 24.00
CA LEU A 525 33.49 -1.66 22.77
C LEU A 525 34.55 -0.96 21.92
N TYR A 526 34.56 -1.24 20.63
CA TYR A 526 35.43 -0.61 19.65
C TYR A 526 34.65 0.36 18.77
N LEU A 527 35.24 1.51 18.53
CA LEU A 527 34.77 2.51 17.58
C LEU A 527 35.51 2.33 16.24
N PRO A 528 34.90 2.71 15.12
CA PRO A 528 35.61 2.84 13.84
C PRO A 528 36.82 3.78 13.98
N ALA A 529 37.79 3.65 13.06
CA ALA A 529 38.93 4.54 13.02
C ALA A 529 38.50 6.00 12.86
N GLY A 530 38.92 6.88 13.75
CA GLY A 530 38.53 8.28 13.77
C GLY A 530 39.21 9.05 14.93
N ALA A 531 39.22 10.38 14.85
CA ALA A 531 39.70 11.25 15.94
C ALA A 531 38.48 11.64 16.81
N TYR A 532 38.42 11.04 18.00
CA TYR A 532 37.38 11.29 18.98
C TYR A 532 37.97 11.96 20.21
N SER A 533 37.25 12.90 20.83
CA SER A 533 37.71 13.68 21.95
C SER A 533 37.10 13.23 23.30
N SER A 534 35.87 12.79 23.28
CA SER A 534 35.15 12.37 24.48
C SER A 534 33.97 11.46 24.16
N TYR A 535 33.48 10.76 25.20
CA TYR A 535 32.23 10.02 25.12
C TYR A 535 31.38 10.21 26.37
N THR A 536 30.08 10.00 26.21
CA THR A 536 29.11 9.97 27.29
C THR A 536 28.19 8.76 27.10
N ILE A 537 27.92 8.02 28.16
CA ILE A 537 27.00 6.89 28.20
C ILE A 537 25.82 7.27 29.08
N THR A 538 24.63 7.15 28.55
CA THR A 538 23.39 7.38 29.29
C THR A 538 22.52 6.12 29.29
N ASN A 539 21.71 5.95 30.36
CA ASN A 539 20.69 4.93 30.39
C ASN A 539 19.44 5.37 29.57
N ALA A 540 18.44 4.51 29.48
CA ALA A 540 17.19 4.78 28.73
C ALA A 540 16.38 5.98 29.29
N LEU A 541 16.66 6.42 30.52
CA LEU A 541 16.04 7.59 31.16
C LEU A 541 16.83 8.88 30.94
N GLY A 542 17.94 8.83 30.17
CA GLY A 542 18.81 9.98 29.92
C GLY A 542 19.79 10.31 31.07
N GLN A 543 19.87 9.49 32.10
CA GLN A 543 20.83 9.70 33.20
C GLN A 543 22.25 9.33 32.74
N VAL A 544 23.20 10.20 32.97
CA VAL A 544 24.61 9.94 32.65
C VAL A 544 25.18 8.87 33.58
N MET A 545 25.61 7.77 32.99
CA MET A 545 26.22 6.64 33.67
C MET A 545 27.73 6.76 33.67
N GLU A 546 28.31 7.30 32.61
CA GLU A 546 29.74 7.50 32.46
C GLU A 546 30.01 8.62 31.45
N GLN A 547 31.06 9.44 31.72
CA GLN A 547 31.52 10.49 30.83
C GLN A 547 33.03 10.64 30.97
N ASN A 548 33.76 10.48 29.87
CA ASN A 548 35.23 10.56 29.89
C ASN A 548 35.80 11.17 28.60
N THR A 549 37.03 11.63 28.65
CA THR A 549 37.81 11.92 27.45
C THR A 549 38.23 10.61 26.78
N LEU A 550 38.33 10.64 25.46
CA LEU A 550 38.67 9.48 24.66
C LEU A 550 39.98 9.74 23.91
N SER A 551 41.02 8.96 24.23
CA SER A 551 42.33 9.05 23.59
C SER A 551 42.63 7.89 22.63
N GLY A 552 41.58 7.27 22.10
CA GLY A 552 41.68 6.12 21.18
C GLY A 552 40.30 5.71 20.65
N THR A 553 40.18 4.48 20.26
CA THR A 553 38.92 3.92 19.67
C THR A 553 38.31 2.83 20.54
N THR A 554 38.66 2.76 21.82
CA THR A 554 38.19 1.70 22.72
C THR A 554 37.52 2.31 23.95
N ILE A 555 36.37 1.77 24.32
CA ILE A 555 35.58 2.14 25.51
C ILE A 555 35.38 0.88 26.36
N ASP A 556 35.70 0.95 27.65
CA ASP A 556 35.51 -0.15 28.59
C ASP A 556 34.22 0.05 29.39
N LEU A 557 33.24 -0.81 29.17
CA LEU A 557 31.93 -0.83 29.80
C LEU A 557 31.83 -1.89 30.91
N SER A 558 32.94 -2.47 31.34
CA SER A 558 32.95 -3.60 32.30
C SER A 558 32.24 -3.28 33.61
N ASN A 559 32.25 -2.02 34.01
CA ASN A 559 31.64 -1.53 35.26
C ASN A 559 30.11 -1.27 35.12
N LEU A 560 29.56 -1.31 33.92
CA LEU A 560 28.14 -1.11 33.70
C LEU A 560 27.36 -2.43 33.83
N LYS A 561 26.17 -2.36 34.38
CA LYS A 561 25.26 -3.50 34.48
C LYS A 561 24.73 -3.89 33.07
N SER A 562 24.24 -5.12 32.96
CA SER A 562 23.58 -5.58 31.74
C SER A 562 22.31 -4.76 31.52
N ASP A 563 22.28 -3.96 30.47
CA ASP A 563 21.14 -3.09 30.07
C ASP A 563 21.37 -2.51 28.68
N VAL A 564 20.43 -1.68 28.22
CA VAL A 564 20.51 -0.88 26.99
C VAL A 564 20.96 0.54 27.35
N TYR A 565 22.00 1.01 26.70
CA TYR A 565 22.58 2.34 26.90
C TYR A 565 22.64 3.10 25.57
N ILE A 566 22.72 4.42 25.68
CA ILE A 566 23.00 5.31 24.55
C ILE A 566 24.44 5.83 24.73
N LEU A 567 25.27 5.56 23.75
CA LEU A 567 26.61 6.11 23.63
C LEU A 567 26.56 7.36 22.74
N THR A 568 27.06 8.45 23.25
CA THR A 568 27.33 9.67 22.48
C THR A 568 28.85 9.88 22.43
N VAL A 569 29.42 10.04 21.25
CA VAL A 569 30.85 10.25 21.00
C VAL A 569 31.04 11.59 20.30
N GLN A 570 31.97 12.39 20.78
CA GLN A 570 32.33 13.69 20.22
C GLN A 570 33.61 13.58 19.38
N SER A 571 33.63 14.23 18.23
CA SER A 571 34.83 14.56 17.47
C SER A 571 34.94 16.09 17.33
N GLU A 572 36.01 16.62 16.76
CA GLU A 572 36.21 18.08 16.59
C GLU A 572 35.02 18.80 15.92
N HIS A 573 34.29 18.13 15.04
CA HIS A 573 33.23 18.76 14.24
C HIS A 573 31.88 18.01 14.25
N LYS A 574 31.81 16.84 14.91
CA LYS A 574 30.60 15.98 14.84
C LYS A 574 30.34 15.27 16.15
N THR A 575 29.04 15.11 16.42
CA THR A 575 28.55 14.23 17.49
C THR A 575 27.96 12.98 16.86
N TYR A 576 28.34 11.82 17.37
CA TYR A 576 27.84 10.52 16.94
C TYR A 576 27.05 9.88 18.09
N THR A 577 26.02 9.13 17.75
CA THR A 577 25.19 8.42 18.73
C THR A 577 24.98 6.97 18.30
N SER A 578 25.07 6.04 19.27
CA SER A 578 24.81 4.63 19.05
C SER A 578 24.09 4.00 20.23
N ARG A 579 23.16 3.10 19.95
CA ARG A 579 22.56 2.25 20.97
C ARG A 579 23.49 1.08 21.27
N ILE A 580 23.81 0.85 22.55
CA ILE A 580 24.64 -0.25 23.03
C ILE A 580 23.79 -1.23 23.84
N ILE A 581 24.01 -2.51 23.66
CA ILE A 581 23.45 -3.58 24.47
C ILE A 581 24.61 -4.20 25.27
N LYS A 582 24.62 -3.96 26.57
CA LYS A 582 25.58 -4.59 27.52
C LYS A 582 24.97 -5.89 28.05
N ARG A 583 25.71 -6.98 27.91
CA ARG A 583 25.34 -8.30 28.43
C ARG A 583 26.05 -8.60 29.75
#